data_0dec1e7fed778c8300070c495a578217
#
_entry.id   0dec1e7fed778c8300070c495a578217
#
_cell.length_a   1.000
_cell.length_b   1.000
_cell.length_c   1.000
_cell.angle_alpha   90.00
_cell.angle_beta   90.00
_cell.angle_gamma   90.00
#
_symmetry.space_group_name_H-M   'P 1'
#
loop_
_entity.id
_entity.type
_entity.pdbx_description
1 polymer ?
#
loop_
_entity_poly.entity_id
_entity_poly.type
_entity_poly.pdbx_seq_one_letter_code
_entity_poly.pdbx_strand_id
1 'polypeptide(L)'
;MKLFCCLAIISLIPKPVKLMGQNSVYIDAQNDFLNYKGAGTDKYFTAGISLGGMFHLNKNESTYLSIALNQKMYTSSNIILDSEELSPLDYPYAGLTYLSIGYLVFNKKNTAYTKAVVSLGTTGPSSGAKMIQRKLHRIIGDREPKGWSTQLELGNFVQTQIEHTRSYLNKHWVKINMTSSIELGSIFNNITLAPEFKLDKNKDPFIGFYNKRISTNKKPHLSIWAKPKFQLIIANCLLQTNQNSSGCFPRTINKFIYQSSVGISLQIKNLSISLIQHNNTPEFKTATPHAFGEIAMQLNL
;
A
#
# COMPACT_ATOMS: atom_id res chain seq x y z
N MET A 1 -6.63 1.67 25.75
CA MET A 1 -7.92 1.20 25.25
C MET A 1 -8.16 1.49 23.75
N LYS A 2 -7.17 2.00 23.01
CA LYS A 2 -7.28 2.36 21.57
C LYS A 2 -6.77 1.26 20.58
N LEU A 3 -6.21 0.17 21.08
CA LEU A 3 -5.63 -0.91 20.23
C LEU A 3 -6.64 -2.03 19.90
N PHE A 4 -7.82 -2.03 20.51
CA PHE A 4 -8.77 -3.16 20.44
C PHE A 4 -9.65 -3.18 19.18
N CYS A 5 -9.77 -2.08 18.44
CA CYS A 5 -10.63 -2.05 17.25
C CYS A 5 -10.09 -2.82 16.04
N CYS A 6 -8.79 -3.09 15.97
CA CYS A 6 -8.21 -3.88 14.86
C CYS A 6 -8.41 -5.41 15.04
N LEU A 7 -8.72 -5.88 16.23
CA LEU A 7 -8.83 -7.32 16.54
C LEU A 7 -10.21 -7.94 16.24
N ALA A 8 -11.25 -7.13 16.09
CA ALA A 8 -12.62 -7.63 15.87
C ALA A 8 -12.89 -8.20 14.46
N ILE A 9 -11.97 -8.00 13.50
CA ILE A 9 -12.14 -8.47 12.11
C ILE A 9 -11.67 -9.93 11.92
N ILE A 10 -10.99 -10.51 12.89
CA ILE A 10 -10.40 -11.87 12.78
C ILE A 10 -11.48 -12.99 12.82
N SER A 11 -12.68 -12.70 13.27
CA SER A 11 -13.75 -13.71 13.41
C SER A 11 -14.48 -14.09 12.11
N LEU A 12 -14.15 -13.45 10.98
CA LEU A 12 -14.79 -13.66 9.67
C LEU A 12 -13.98 -14.56 8.71
N ILE A 13 -12.96 -15.26 9.19
CA ILE A 13 -12.18 -16.15 8.31
C ILE A 13 -13.01 -17.41 8.04
N PRO A 14 -13.44 -17.65 6.78
CA PRO A 14 -14.16 -18.89 6.43
C PRO A 14 -13.25 -20.11 6.69
N LYS A 15 -13.86 -21.23 7.06
CA LYS A 15 -13.13 -22.50 7.28
C LYS A 15 -12.20 -22.80 6.11
N PRO A 16 -10.95 -23.22 6.34
CA PRO A 16 -9.97 -23.38 5.28
C PRO A 16 -10.44 -24.38 4.24
N VAL A 17 -10.61 -23.91 3.01
CA VAL A 17 -10.63 -24.78 1.84
C VAL A 17 -9.22 -25.40 1.78
N LYS A 18 -9.15 -26.73 1.65
CA LYS A 18 -7.88 -27.47 1.56
C LYS A 18 -7.20 -27.15 0.23
N LEU A 19 -6.59 -25.97 0.16
CA LEU A 19 -5.77 -25.51 -0.96
C LEU A 19 -4.36 -26.11 -0.79
N MET A 20 -3.84 -26.72 -1.83
CA MET A 20 -2.50 -27.33 -1.82
C MET A 20 -1.44 -26.24 -1.87
N GLY A 21 -0.54 -26.19 -0.87
CA GLY A 21 0.60 -25.26 -0.84
C GLY A 21 0.50 -24.18 0.23
N GLN A 22 1.47 -23.28 0.28
CA GLN A 22 1.53 -22.16 1.22
C GLN A 22 0.61 -21.02 0.79
N ASN A 23 -0.66 -21.11 1.14
CA ASN A 23 -1.58 -20.01 0.94
C ASN A 23 -1.48 -19.06 2.13
N SER A 24 -1.67 -17.77 1.89
CA SER A 24 -1.71 -16.79 2.96
C SER A 24 -2.82 -15.78 2.74
N VAL A 25 -3.32 -15.23 3.84
CA VAL A 25 -4.20 -14.06 3.86
C VAL A 25 -3.50 -12.94 4.60
N TYR A 26 -3.81 -11.71 4.24
CA TYR A 26 -3.19 -10.55 4.85
C TYR A 26 -4.16 -9.37 4.97
N ILE A 27 -3.87 -8.52 5.93
CA ILE A 27 -4.46 -7.19 6.08
C ILE A 27 -3.33 -6.20 6.30
N ASP A 28 -3.37 -5.09 5.55
CA ASP A 28 -2.46 -3.96 5.70
C ASP A 28 -3.30 -2.72 6.02
N ALA A 29 -2.90 -1.96 7.02
CA ALA A 29 -3.50 -0.69 7.39
C ALA A 29 -2.44 0.39 7.40
N GLN A 30 -2.59 1.36 6.52
CA GLN A 30 -1.74 2.52 6.37
C GLN A 30 -2.49 3.75 6.89
N ASN A 31 -1.81 4.59 7.67
CA ASN A 31 -2.40 5.83 8.13
C ASN A 31 -1.29 6.79 8.60
N ASP A 32 -1.47 8.07 8.41
CA ASP A 32 -0.55 9.10 8.90
C ASP A 32 -0.55 9.20 10.43
N PHE A 33 -1.64 8.84 11.11
CA PHE A 33 -1.69 8.69 12.57
C PHE A 33 -0.70 7.63 13.11
N LEU A 34 -0.38 6.62 12.31
CA LEU A 34 0.59 5.57 12.67
C LEU A 34 2.06 6.01 12.50
N ASN A 35 2.30 7.25 12.09
CA ASN A 35 3.63 7.81 11.93
C ASN A 35 4.35 7.91 13.29
N TYR A 36 5.60 7.48 13.36
CA TYR A 36 6.41 7.56 14.58
C TYR A 36 6.65 9.00 15.08
N LYS A 37 6.55 10.00 14.21
CA LYS A 37 6.67 11.43 14.56
C LYS A 37 5.48 11.97 15.35
N GLY A 38 4.53 11.11 15.69
CA GLY A 38 3.31 11.48 16.39
C GLY A 38 2.18 11.83 15.45
N ALA A 39 0.99 12.11 16.02
CA ALA A 39 -0.18 12.46 15.27
C ALA A 39 0.13 13.65 14.36
N GLY A 40 0.53 13.33 13.16
CA GLY A 40 0.69 14.28 12.08
C GLY A 40 -0.69 14.72 11.64
N THR A 41 -0.73 15.68 10.84
CA THR A 41 -1.90 16.14 10.16
C THR A 41 -2.31 15.10 9.12
N ASP A 42 -3.53 14.63 9.12
CA ASP A 42 -4.13 13.96 7.97
C ASP A 42 -3.90 14.84 6.74
N LYS A 43 -2.98 14.43 5.86
CA LYS A 43 -2.70 15.18 4.64
C LYS A 43 -2.20 14.28 3.52
N TYR A 44 -2.59 14.61 2.32
CA TYR A 44 -2.20 13.93 1.08
C TYR A 44 -2.64 12.45 1.13
N PHE A 45 -1.74 11.50 1.23
CA PHE A 45 -2.11 10.10 1.46
C PHE A 45 -2.44 9.90 2.94
N THR A 46 -3.73 9.92 3.26
CA THR A 46 -4.22 9.88 4.64
C THR A 46 -4.37 8.46 5.16
N ALA A 47 -4.94 7.57 4.36
CA ALA A 47 -5.15 6.20 4.76
C ALA A 47 -5.20 5.23 3.57
N GLY A 48 -4.79 3.99 3.83
CA GLY A 48 -4.95 2.87 2.93
C GLY A 48 -5.28 1.61 3.72
N ILE A 49 -6.18 0.78 3.18
CA ILE A 49 -6.49 -0.53 3.72
C ILE A 49 -6.43 -1.52 2.57
N SER A 50 -5.72 -2.64 2.78
CA SER A 50 -5.71 -3.77 1.85
C SER A 50 -6.09 -5.04 2.60
N LEU A 51 -7.01 -5.81 2.04
CA LEU A 51 -7.38 -7.14 2.50
C LEU A 51 -7.20 -8.10 1.34
N GLY A 52 -6.37 -9.11 1.48
CA GLY A 52 -6.07 -9.98 0.37
C GLY A 52 -5.54 -11.35 0.74
N GLY A 53 -5.23 -12.11 -0.29
CA GLY A 53 -4.63 -13.42 -0.16
C GLY A 53 -3.67 -13.74 -1.31
N MET A 54 -2.74 -14.64 -1.02
CA MET A 54 -1.86 -15.27 -2.00
C MET A 54 -2.12 -16.77 -2.01
N PHE A 55 -2.37 -17.29 -3.19
CA PHE A 55 -2.77 -18.67 -3.42
C PHE A 55 -1.79 -19.35 -4.37
N HIS A 56 -1.33 -20.52 -3.98
CA HIS A 56 -0.48 -21.36 -4.81
C HIS A 56 -1.24 -21.94 -5.99
N LEU A 57 -0.69 -21.80 -7.18
CA LEU A 57 -1.28 -22.36 -8.40
C LEU A 57 -0.67 -23.69 -8.81
N ASN A 58 0.53 -24.02 -8.35
CA ASN A 58 1.20 -25.26 -8.71
C ASN A 58 1.95 -25.90 -7.53
N LYS A 59 2.16 -27.22 -7.60
CA LYS A 59 2.87 -27.99 -6.56
C LYS A 59 4.34 -27.57 -6.36
N ASN A 60 4.94 -26.90 -7.32
CA ASN A 60 6.37 -26.52 -7.30
C ASN A 60 6.66 -25.18 -6.65
N GLU A 61 5.66 -24.57 -6.00
CA GLU A 61 5.78 -23.33 -5.22
C GLU A 61 6.42 -22.14 -5.99
N SER A 62 6.32 -22.16 -7.30
CA SER A 62 6.91 -21.10 -8.14
C SER A 62 5.90 -20.09 -8.67
N THR A 63 4.60 -20.40 -8.57
CA THR A 63 3.55 -19.59 -9.19
C THR A 63 2.40 -19.34 -8.21
N TYR A 64 2.02 -18.08 -8.08
CA TYR A 64 0.98 -17.64 -7.16
C TYR A 64 -0.03 -16.76 -7.88
N LEU A 65 -1.29 -16.86 -7.45
CA LEU A 65 -2.35 -15.89 -7.68
C LEU A 65 -2.48 -15.00 -6.45
N SER A 66 -2.51 -13.68 -6.61
CA SER A 66 -2.86 -12.76 -5.54
C SER A 66 -4.19 -12.08 -5.85
N ILE A 67 -5.05 -11.95 -4.84
CA ILE A 67 -6.31 -11.23 -4.94
C ILE A 67 -6.38 -10.30 -3.73
N ALA A 68 -6.69 -9.02 -3.95
CA ALA A 68 -6.81 -8.06 -2.86
C ALA A 68 -7.90 -7.02 -3.14
N LEU A 69 -8.68 -6.73 -2.12
CA LEU A 69 -9.54 -5.55 -2.07
C LEU A 69 -8.77 -4.42 -1.39
N ASN A 70 -8.73 -3.27 -2.03
CA ASN A 70 -7.95 -2.13 -1.60
C ASN A 70 -8.82 -0.89 -1.50
N GLN A 71 -8.55 -0.06 -0.50
CA GLN A 71 -9.06 1.29 -0.42
C GLN A 71 -7.92 2.26 -0.12
N LYS A 72 -7.93 3.40 -0.81
CA LYS A 72 -6.99 4.51 -0.58
C LYS A 72 -7.75 5.80 -0.44
N MET A 73 -7.27 6.66 0.46
CA MET A 73 -7.85 7.96 0.75
C MET A 73 -6.78 9.03 0.68
N TYR A 74 -7.12 10.09 -0.01
CA TYR A 74 -6.29 11.29 -0.14
C TYR A 74 -7.09 12.49 0.31
N THR A 75 -6.45 13.39 1.04
CA THR A 75 -7.07 14.61 1.56
C THR A 75 -6.15 15.80 1.34
N SER A 76 -6.66 17.00 1.51
CA SER A 76 -5.85 18.22 1.56
C SER A 76 -4.94 18.23 2.79
N SER A 77 -4.04 19.21 2.84
CA SER A 77 -3.14 19.41 3.99
C SER A 77 -3.84 19.80 5.28
N ASN A 78 -5.10 20.22 5.21
CA ASN A 78 -5.93 20.57 6.37
C ASN A 78 -7.36 20.02 6.19
N ILE A 79 -7.70 19.00 6.96
CA ILE A 79 -8.98 18.31 6.86
C ILE A 79 -10.14 19.01 7.56
N ILE A 80 -9.86 20.00 8.41
CA ILE A 80 -10.88 20.72 9.20
C ILE A 80 -11.48 21.93 8.49
N LEU A 81 -10.84 22.38 7.40
CA LEU A 81 -11.35 23.46 6.58
C LEU A 81 -12.55 22.98 5.76
N ASP A 82 -13.54 23.85 5.62
CA ASP A 82 -14.65 23.62 4.70
C ASP A 82 -14.13 23.67 3.24
N SER A 83 -14.87 23.07 2.33
CA SER A 83 -14.45 22.96 0.93
C SER A 83 -14.20 24.30 0.24
N GLU A 84 -14.87 25.35 0.68
CA GLU A 84 -14.71 26.72 0.15
C GLU A 84 -13.43 27.41 0.65
N GLU A 85 -12.90 26.97 1.79
CA GLU A 85 -11.68 27.47 2.41
C GLU A 85 -10.42 26.72 1.95
N LEU A 86 -10.60 25.56 1.32
CA LEU A 86 -9.48 24.75 0.83
C LEU A 86 -8.77 25.43 -0.35
N SER A 87 -7.45 25.48 -0.29
CA SER A 87 -6.68 25.97 -1.42
C SER A 87 -6.93 25.09 -2.65
N PRO A 88 -7.35 25.66 -3.79
CA PRO A 88 -7.53 24.87 -5.02
C PRO A 88 -6.23 24.27 -5.55
N LEU A 89 -5.08 24.68 -5.02
CA LEU A 89 -3.75 24.14 -5.35
C LEU A 89 -3.27 23.07 -4.36
N ASP A 90 -4.05 22.75 -3.34
CA ASP A 90 -3.74 21.66 -2.41
C ASP A 90 -4.17 20.28 -2.97
N TYR A 91 -3.86 19.20 -2.28
CA TYR A 91 -4.27 17.85 -2.70
C TYR A 91 -5.81 17.76 -2.69
N PRO A 92 -6.44 17.28 -3.77
CA PRO A 92 -7.88 17.11 -3.78
C PRO A 92 -8.29 15.95 -2.86
N TYR A 93 -9.47 16.02 -2.28
CA TYR A 93 -10.07 14.84 -1.68
C TYR A 93 -10.32 13.78 -2.75
N ALA A 94 -9.82 12.58 -2.55
CA ALA A 94 -10.01 11.48 -3.48
C ALA A 94 -10.08 10.15 -2.73
N GLY A 95 -11.13 9.39 -2.99
CA GLY A 95 -11.27 8.02 -2.53
C GLY A 95 -11.14 7.08 -3.71
N LEU A 96 -10.41 5.98 -3.53
CA LEU A 96 -10.27 4.90 -4.48
C LEU A 96 -10.59 3.57 -3.78
N THR A 97 -11.48 2.77 -4.37
CA THR A 97 -11.73 1.39 -3.97
C THR A 97 -11.60 0.49 -5.18
N TYR A 98 -10.76 -0.56 -5.07
CA TYR A 98 -10.45 -1.41 -6.21
C TYR A 98 -10.07 -2.83 -5.82
N LEU A 99 -10.41 -3.75 -6.70
CA LEU A 99 -9.96 -5.14 -6.68
C LEU A 99 -8.69 -5.28 -7.50
N SER A 100 -7.67 -5.91 -6.95
CA SER A 100 -6.44 -6.25 -7.64
C SER A 100 -6.32 -7.75 -7.80
N ILE A 101 -5.98 -8.21 -9.00
CA ILE A 101 -5.67 -9.60 -9.32
C ILE A 101 -4.25 -9.63 -9.86
N GLY A 102 -3.39 -10.43 -9.25
CA GLY A 102 -1.99 -10.52 -9.60
C GLY A 102 -1.54 -11.95 -9.86
N TYR A 103 -0.66 -12.10 -10.85
CA TYR A 103 0.01 -13.35 -11.18
C TYR A 103 1.50 -13.20 -10.92
N LEU A 104 2.05 -14.05 -10.05
CA LEU A 104 3.44 -13.98 -9.59
C LEU A 104 4.17 -15.28 -9.93
N VAL A 105 5.33 -15.17 -10.57
CA VAL A 105 6.16 -16.31 -10.98
C VAL A 105 7.59 -16.12 -10.49
N PHE A 106 8.11 -17.10 -9.76
CA PHE A 106 9.50 -17.20 -9.36
C PHE A 106 10.30 -17.98 -10.39
N ASN A 107 11.54 -17.59 -10.62
CA ASN A 107 12.45 -18.40 -11.41
C ASN A 107 12.85 -19.70 -10.67
N LYS A 108 13.32 -20.73 -11.41
CA LYS A 108 13.69 -22.03 -10.85
C LYS A 108 14.71 -21.97 -9.71
N LYS A 109 15.59 -20.96 -9.70
CA LYS A 109 16.64 -20.77 -8.67
C LYS A 109 16.15 -19.94 -7.48
N ASN A 110 14.92 -19.47 -7.49
CA ASN A 110 14.37 -18.55 -6.49
C ASN A 110 15.25 -17.31 -6.23
N THR A 111 15.84 -16.77 -7.31
CA THR A 111 16.70 -15.58 -7.28
C THR A 111 16.03 -14.36 -7.93
N ALA A 112 14.90 -14.55 -8.56
CA ALA A 112 14.10 -13.50 -9.15
C ALA A 112 12.63 -13.92 -9.24
N TYR A 113 11.73 -12.93 -9.24
CA TYR A 113 10.32 -13.13 -9.60
C TYR A 113 9.82 -12.01 -10.51
N THR A 114 8.77 -12.31 -11.25
CA THR A 114 7.99 -11.32 -11.99
C THR A 114 6.54 -11.39 -11.54
N LYS A 115 5.93 -10.23 -11.33
CA LYS A 115 4.53 -10.08 -10.92
C LYS A 115 3.83 -9.17 -11.91
N ALA A 116 2.70 -9.60 -12.45
CA ALA A 116 1.77 -8.79 -13.22
C ALA A 116 0.48 -8.61 -12.41
N VAL A 117 -0.02 -7.39 -12.33
CA VAL A 117 -1.24 -7.04 -11.59
C VAL A 117 -2.18 -6.26 -12.48
N VAL A 118 -3.46 -6.59 -12.43
CA VAL A 118 -4.55 -5.78 -12.99
C VAL A 118 -5.44 -5.37 -11.83
N SER A 119 -5.80 -4.09 -11.78
CA SER A 119 -6.68 -3.53 -10.77
C SER A 119 -7.86 -2.85 -11.47
N LEU A 120 -9.06 -3.10 -10.96
CA LEU A 120 -10.32 -2.54 -11.43
C LEU A 120 -11.01 -1.88 -10.25
N GLY A 121 -11.44 -0.65 -10.40
CA GLY A 121 -12.02 0.08 -9.28
C GLY A 121 -12.80 1.30 -9.66
N THR A 122 -13.16 2.06 -8.63
CA THR A 122 -13.93 3.29 -8.75
C THR A 122 -13.35 4.39 -7.86
N THR A 123 -13.57 5.63 -8.27
CA THR A 123 -13.21 6.84 -7.51
C THR A 123 -14.47 7.59 -7.10
N GLY A 124 -14.31 8.61 -6.27
CA GLY A 124 -15.40 9.49 -5.86
C GLY A 124 -16.35 8.87 -4.83
N PRO A 125 -17.61 9.30 -4.79
CA PRO A 125 -18.59 8.86 -3.77
C PRO A 125 -18.78 7.35 -3.72
N SER A 126 -18.75 6.67 -4.87
CA SER A 126 -18.90 5.22 -4.99
C SER A 126 -17.73 4.44 -4.37
N SER A 127 -16.58 5.08 -4.13
CA SER A 127 -15.48 4.46 -3.38
C SER A 127 -15.78 4.21 -1.90
N GLY A 128 -16.80 4.87 -1.32
CA GLY A 128 -17.13 4.78 0.10
C GLY A 128 -16.11 5.42 1.06
N ALA A 129 -15.05 6.04 0.55
CA ALA A 129 -13.96 6.60 1.35
C ALA A 129 -14.42 7.64 2.37
N LYS A 130 -15.30 8.58 1.97
CA LYS A 130 -15.94 9.55 2.87
C LYS A 130 -16.59 8.88 4.09
N MET A 131 -17.38 7.83 3.83
CA MET A 131 -18.11 7.13 4.90
C MET A 131 -17.14 6.45 5.87
N ILE A 132 -16.11 5.79 5.34
CA ILE A 132 -15.13 5.04 6.15
C ILE A 132 -14.30 6.00 6.97
N GLN A 133 -13.75 7.08 6.39
CA GLN A 133 -12.95 8.05 7.12
C GLN A 133 -13.77 8.71 8.24
N ARG A 134 -14.98 9.19 7.94
CA ARG A 134 -15.85 9.80 8.96
C ARG A 134 -16.19 8.84 10.10
N LYS A 135 -16.49 7.57 9.80
CA LYS A 135 -16.72 6.55 10.84
C LYS A 135 -15.47 6.32 11.69
N LEU A 136 -14.31 6.24 11.07
CA LEU A 136 -13.05 6.04 11.78
C LEU A 136 -12.76 7.21 12.72
N HIS A 137 -12.83 8.46 12.23
CA HIS A 137 -12.63 9.67 13.05
C HIS A 137 -13.60 9.73 14.24
N ARG A 138 -14.86 9.37 14.03
CA ARG A 138 -15.85 9.31 15.10
C ARG A 138 -15.50 8.26 16.17
N ILE A 139 -15.01 7.09 15.77
CA ILE A 139 -14.60 6.01 16.69
C ILE A 139 -13.39 6.42 17.52
N ILE A 140 -12.40 7.08 16.90
CA ILE A 140 -11.18 7.52 17.63
C ILE A 140 -11.35 8.84 18.36
N GLY A 141 -12.49 9.54 18.19
CA GLY A 141 -12.78 10.82 18.82
C GLY A 141 -12.01 11.98 18.19
N ASP A 142 -11.68 11.88 16.90
CA ASP A 142 -10.99 12.93 16.15
C ASP A 142 -11.97 13.77 15.32
N ARG A 143 -11.50 14.92 14.80
CA ARG A 143 -12.30 15.85 14.01
C ARG A 143 -12.73 15.22 12.69
N GLU A 144 -13.99 15.40 12.31
CA GLU A 144 -14.50 14.90 11.04
C GLU A 144 -13.93 15.71 9.86
N PRO A 145 -13.40 15.05 8.82
CA PRO A 145 -12.94 15.70 7.59
C PRO A 145 -14.11 16.35 6.84
N LYS A 146 -13.98 17.62 6.47
CA LYS A 146 -15.05 18.42 5.87
C LYS A 146 -15.01 18.48 4.34
N GLY A 147 -13.83 18.39 3.72
CA GLY A 147 -13.63 18.59 2.27
C GLY A 147 -14.17 17.49 1.33
N TRP A 148 -14.85 16.47 1.86
CA TRP A 148 -15.40 15.37 1.03
C TRP A 148 -16.56 15.78 0.11
N SER A 149 -17.13 16.98 0.27
CA SER A 149 -18.17 17.49 -0.63
C SER A 149 -17.63 17.79 -2.05
N THR A 150 -16.34 18.10 -2.14
CA THR A 150 -15.63 18.43 -3.39
C THR A 150 -14.67 17.34 -3.83
N GLN A 151 -14.88 16.09 -3.40
CA GLN A 151 -13.99 14.99 -3.79
C GLN A 151 -13.95 14.78 -5.30
N LEU A 152 -12.79 14.35 -5.79
CA LEU A 152 -12.62 13.96 -7.19
C LEU A 152 -13.48 12.76 -7.54
N GLU A 153 -14.17 12.83 -8.68
CA GLU A 153 -15.00 11.77 -9.23
C GLU A 153 -14.56 11.48 -10.66
N LEU A 154 -13.60 10.58 -10.83
CA LEU A 154 -13.09 10.16 -12.13
C LEU A 154 -13.83 8.92 -12.68
N GLY A 155 -14.78 8.39 -11.89
CA GLY A 155 -15.54 7.20 -12.27
C GLY A 155 -14.75 5.90 -12.11
N ASN A 156 -15.06 4.93 -12.95
CA ASN A 156 -14.37 3.64 -12.96
C ASN A 156 -12.99 3.75 -13.59
N PHE A 157 -12.05 2.95 -13.10
CA PHE A 157 -10.68 2.95 -13.61
C PHE A 157 -10.11 1.54 -13.77
N VAL A 158 -9.12 1.44 -14.64
CA VAL A 158 -8.29 0.26 -14.84
C VAL A 158 -6.84 0.67 -14.61
N GLN A 159 -6.10 -0.17 -13.88
CA GLN A 159 -4.68 0.03 -13.61
C GLN A 159 -3.95 -1.28 -13.81
N THR A 160 -2.79 -1.25 -14.47
CA THR A 160 -1.93 -2.41 -14.68
C THR A 160 -0.54 -2.14 -14.12
N GLN A 161 0.10 -3.14 -13.55
CA GLN A 161 1.47 -3.06 -13.07
C GLN A 161 2.24 -4.33 -13.44
N ILE A 162 3.44 -4.14 -13.95
CA ILE A 162 4.42 -5.23 -14.09
C ILE A 162 5.61 -4.89 -13.19
N GLU A 163 5.97 -5.84 -12.34
CA GLU A 163 7.07 -5.73 -11.40
C GLU A 163 8.04 -6.89 -11.62
N HIS A 164 9.33 -6.60 -11.65
CA HIS A 164 10.40 -7.59 -11.63
C HIS A 164 11.32 -7.32 -10.46
N THR A 165 11.54 -8.33 -9.63
CA THR A 165 12.49 -8.27 -8.51
C THR A 165 13.56 -9.33 -8.66
N ARG A 166 14.83 -8.93 -8.47
CA ARG A 166 15.99 -9.81 -8.48
C ARG A 166 16.80 -9.65 -7.21
N SER A 167 17.23 -10.78 -6.65
CA SER A 167 18.19 -10.82 -5.54
C SER A 167 19.61 -10.78 -6.07
N TYR A 168 20.38 -9.78 -5.64
CA TYR A 168 21.79 -9.60 -6.01
C TYR A 168 22.74 -10.11 -4.93
N LEU A 169 22.30 -10.05 -3.68
CA LEU A 169 23.03 -10.58 -2.54
C LEU A 169 22.06 -11.35 -1.64
N ASN A 170 22.42 -12.58 -1.33
CA ASN A 170 21.71 -13.40 -0.34
C ASN A 170 22.74 -14.17 0.47
N LYS A 171 23.39 -13.49 1.42
CA LYS A 171 24.43 -14.05 2.28
C LYS A 171 24.01 -13.92 3.74
N HIS A 172 23.94 -15.07 4.41
CA HIS A 172 23.72 -15.18 5.86
C HIS A 172 22.59 -14.29 6.39
N TRP A 173 22.95 -13.09 6.86
CA TRP A 173 22.04 -12.10 7.43
C TRP A 173 21.68 -10.96 6.47
N VAL A 174 22.48 -10.76 5.43
CA VAL A 174 22.36 -9.60 4.56
C VAL A 174 21.78 -10.01 3.22
N LYS A 175 20.73 -9.33 2.80
CA LYS A 175 20.11 -9.48 1.49
C LYS A 175 19.98 -8.14 0.79
N ILE A 176 20.24 -8.14 -0.50
CA ILE A 176 20.04 -6.99 -1.37
C ILE A 176 19.21 -7.43 -2.55
N ASN A 177 18.01 -6.89 -2.65
CA ASN A 177 17.10 -7.11 -3.76
C ASN A 177 16.94 -5.81 -4.55
N MET A 178 16.68 -5.90 -5.84
CA MET A 178 16.30 -4.76 -6.68
C MET A 178 14.96 -5.04 -7.32
N THR A 179 14.03 -4.14 -7.13
CA THR A 179 12.73 -4.14 -7.78
C THR A 179 12.70 -3.08 -8.86
N SER A 180 12.22 -3.42 -10.04
CA SER A 180 11.83 -2.48 -11.09
C SER A 180 10.37 -2.72 -11.44
N SER A 181 9.60 -1.64 -11.66
CA SER A 181 8.21 -1.78 -12.07
C SER A 181 7.78 -0.65 -13.00
N ILE A 182 6.78 -0.98 -13.81
CA ILE A 182 6.04 -0.03 -14.64
C ILE A 182 4.57 -0.17 -14.24
N GLU A 183 3.95 0.95 -13.98
CA GLU A 183 2.53 1.07 -13.70
C GLU A 183 1.89 1.96 -14.76
N LEU A 184 0.82 1.47 -15.41
CA LEU A 184 0.09 2.15 -16.47
C LEU A 184 -1.41 1.98 -16.26
N GLY A 185 -2.16 3.05 -16.47
CA GLY A 185 -3.61 3.00 -16.37
C GLY A 185 -4.29 4.36 -16.32
N SER A 186 -5.50 4.35 -15.84
CA SER A 186 -6.37 5.53 -15.83
C SER A 186 -5.97 6.56 -14.77
N ILE A 187 -5.32 6.12 -13.67
CA ILE A 187 -5.03 6.98 -12.51
C ILE A 187 -3.54 7.32 -12.43
N PHE A 188 -2.68 6.28 -12.39
CA PHE A 188 -1.26 6.43 -12.19
C PHE A 188 -0.46 5.86 -13.37
N ASN A 189 0.51 6.62 -13.85
CA ASN A 189 1.47 6.16 -14.85
C ASN A 189 2.87 6.50 -14.36
N ASN A 190 3.66 5.47 -14.04
CA ASN A 190 4.99 5.67 -13.48
C ASN A 190 5.94 4.51 -13.76
N ILE A 191 7.23 4.81 -13.65
CA ILE A 191 8.32 3.82 -13.65
C ILE A 191 9.00 3.90 -12.29
N THR A 192 9.28 2.76 -11.69
CA THR A 192 9.85 2.67 -10.35
C THR A 192 11.10 1.82 -10.34
N LEU A 193 12.12 2.28 -9.56
CA LEU A 193 13.27 1.51 -9.14
C LEU A 193 13.33 1.52 -7.62
N ALA A 194 13.48 0.35 -6.99
CA ALA A 194 13.46 0.22 -5.54
C ALA A 194 14.44 -0.86 -5.07
N PRO A 195 15.67 -0.49 -4.70
CA PRO A 195 16.54 -1.40 -3.95
C PRO A 195 15.96 -1.70 -2.58
N GLU A 196 16.10 -2.94 -2.12
CA GLU A 196 15.75 -3.37 -0.78
C GLU A 196 16.98 -3.90 -0.08
N PHE A 197 17.27 -3.38 1.08
CA PHE A 197 18.32 -3.83 2.01
C PHE A 197 17.63 -4.52 3.18
N LYS A 198 17.98 -5.77 3.44
CA LYS A 198 17.30 -6.56 4.45
C LYS A 198 18.28 -7.32 5.32
N LEU A 199 18.09 -7.23 6.63
CA LEU A 199 18.75 -8.03 7.64
C LEU A 199 17.79 -9.14 8.07
N ASP A 200 18.12 -10.37 7.68
CA ASP A 200 17.22 -11.51 7.82
C ASP A 200 17.99 -12.83 7.74
N LYS A 201 17.76 -13.72 8.67
CA LYS A 201 18.37 -15.07 8.68
C LYS A 201 17.73 -16.06 7.72
N ASN A 202 16.59 -15.74 7.15
CA ASN A 202 15.91 -16.66 6.25
C ASN A 202 16.73 -16.92 4.98
N LYS A 203 16.75 -18.15 4.49
CA LYS A 203 17.47 -18.50 3.25
C LYS A 203 16.79 -17.97 2.00
N ASP A 204 15.47 -17.84 2.00
CA ASP A 204 14.71 -17.27 0.90
C ASP A 204 14.77 -15.73 0.96
N PRO A 205 15.35 -15.05 -0.05
CA PRO A 205 15.49 -13.60 -0.04
C PRO A 205 14.15 -12.86 -0.16
N PHE A 206 13.11 -13.55 -0.63
CA PHE A 206 11.82 -12.94 -0.95
C PHE A 206 10.75 -13.15 0.11
N ILE A 207 11.05 -13.83 1.22
CA ILE A 207 10.12 -13.91 2.34
C ILE A 207 10.02 -12.55 3.02
N GLY A 208 8.80 -12.13 3.32
CA GLY A 208 8.52 -10.92 4.08
C GLY A 208 7.39 -10.08 3.50
N PHE A 209 7.26 -8.89 4.02
CA PHE A 209 6.15 -7.98 3.84
C PHE A 209 5.77 -7.74 2.37
N TYR A 210 6.72 -7.35 1.53
CA TYR A 210 6.42 -6.96 0.15
C TYR A 210 5.90 -8.11 -0.73
N ASN A 211 6.37 -9.31 -0.49
CA ASN A 211 6.01 -10.47 -1.29
C ASN A 211 4.84 -11.24 -0.72
N LYS A 212 4.36 -10.84 0.47
CA LYS A 212 3.29 -11.54 1.18
C LYS A 212 3.56 -13.06 1.32
N ARG A 213 4.84 -13.44 1.41
CA ARG A 213 5.30 -14.79 1.66
C ARG A 213 5.81 -14.91 3.10
N ILE A 214 5.36 -15.94 3.80
CA ILE A 214 5.78 -16.26 5.16
C ILE A 214 6.69 -17.48 5.13
N SER A 215 7.71 -17.50 5.97
CA SER A 215 8.56 -18.68 6.14
C SER A 215 7.78 -19.85 6.73
N THR A 216 8.06 -21.05 6.21
CA THR A 216 7.55 -22.31 6.82
C THR A 216 8.23 -22.67 8.13
N ASN A 217 9.34 -22.00 8.45
CA ASN A 217 10.05 -22.22 9.70
C ASN A 217 9.21 -21.71 10.87
N LYS A 218 8.82 -22.62 11.77
CA LYS A 218 7.98 -22.32 12.95
C LYS A 218 8.71 -21.56 14.06
N LYS A 219 10.05 -21.39 13.97
CA LYS A 219 10.82 -20.61 14.95
C LYS A 219 10.53 -19.13 14.80
N PRO A 220 10.47 -18.37 15.91
CA PRO A 220 10.35 -16.92 15.84
C PRO A 220 11.47 -16.31 14.97
N HIS A 221 11.09 -15.38 14.13
CA HIS A 221 11.98 -14.81 13.14
C HIS A 221 11.77 -13.30 13.03
N LEU A 222 12.84 -12.56 13.22
CA LEU A 222 12.87 -11.10 13.10
C LEU A 222 13.61 -10.72 11.83
N SER A 223 13.04 -9.78 11.08
CA SER A 223 13.70 -9.12 9.96
C SER A 223 13.58 -7.61 10.07
N ILE A 224 14.64 -6.90 9.69
CA ILE A 224 14.68 -5.44 9.57
C ILE A 224 15.03 -5.13 8.12
N TRP A 225 14.36 -4.16 7.53
CA TRP A 225 14.59 -3.84 6.15
C TRP A 225 14.39 -2.35 5.84
N ALA A 226 15.06 -1.89 4.79
CA ALA A 226 14.90 -0.56 4.21
C ALA A 226 14.72 -0.70 2.70
N LYS A 227 13.73 0.01 2.16
CA LYS A 227 13.42 0.02 0.72
C LYS A 227 13.23 1.46 0.23
N PRO A 228 14.32 2.16 -0.13
CA PRO A 228 14.19 3.40 -0.89
C PRO A 228 13.57 3.11 -2.24
N LYS A 229 12.71 4.02 -2.71
CA LYS A 229 11.99 3.91 -3.97
C LYS A 229 12.14 5.21 -4.75
N PHE A 230 12.58 5.10 -5.98
CA PHE A 230 12.73 6.18 -6.94
C PHE A 230 11.68 6.03 -8.03
N GLN A 231 10.86 7.03 -8.23
CA GLN A 231 9.77 6.99 -9.19
C GLN A 231 9.91 8.13 -10.21
N LEU A 232 9.78 7.78 -11.48
CA LEU A 232 9.52 8.71 -12.56
C LEU A 232 8.01 8.73 -12.82
N ILE A 233 7.36 9.81 -12.47
CA ILE A 233 5.92 9.99 -12.67
C ILE A 233 5.68 10.53 -14.07
N ILE A 234 4.97 9.76 -14.88
CA ILE A 234 4.55 10.15 -16.23
C ILE A 234 3.22 10.92 -16.14
N ALA A 235 2.26 10.39 -15.37
CA ALA A 235 0.99 11.03 -15.08
C ALA A 235 0.44 10.60 -13.72
N ASN A 236 -0.25 11.53 -13.06
CA ASN A 236 -1.06 11.30 -11.86
C ASN A 236 -2.39 12.04 -12.05
N CYS A 237 -3.43 11.30 -12.47
CA CYS A 237 -4.72 11.90 -12.78
C CYS A 237 -5.42 12.51 -11.57
N LEU A 238 -5.14 12.08 -10.35
CA LEU A 238 -5.67 12.72 -9.14
C LEU A 238 -5.17 14.17 -8.99
N LEU A 239 -3.97 14.47 -9.48
CA LEU A 239 -3.36 15.80 -9.37
C LEU A 239 -3.51 16.63 -10.64
N GLN A 240 -3.72 16.01 -11.80
CA GLN A 240 -3.70 16.69 -13.11
C GLN A 240 -5.08 16.89 -13.72
N THR A 241 -6.11 16.31 -13.13
CA THR A 241 -7.49 16.47 -13.62
C THR A 241 -8.03 17.85 -13.26
N ASN A 242 -8.72 18.46 -14.23
CA ASN A 242 -9.52 19.65 -14.03
C ASN A 242 -11.00 19.24 -13.91
N GLN A 243 -11.55 19.41 -12.71
CA GLN A 243 -12.98 19.21 -12.46
C GLN A 243 -13.59 20.53 -11.99
N ASN A 244 -14.06 21.31 -12.93
CA ASN A 244 -14.65 22.64 -12.67
C ASN A 244 -15.83 22.59 -11.67
N SER A 245 -16.61 21.52 -11.68
CA SER A 245 -17.74 21.31 -10.76
C SER A 245 -17.31 21.09 -9.29
N SER A 246 -16.08 20.68 -9.06
CA SER A 246 -15.51 20.41 -7.73
C SER A 246 -14.52 21.50 -7.28
N GLY A 247 -14.29 22.55 -8.09
CA GLY A 247 -13.26 23.55 -7.80
C GLY A 247 -11.83 23.00 -7.82
N CYS A 248 -11.61 21.83 -8.43
CA CYS A 248 -10.31 21.21 -8.54
C CYS A 248 -9.55 21.73 -9.77
N PHE A 249 -8.36 22.25 -9.56
CA PHE A 249 -7.47 22.72 -10.62
C PHE A 249 -6.28 21.76 -10.80
N PRO A 250 -5.74 21.63 -12.04
CA PRO A 250 -4.56 20.81 -12.28
C PRO A 250 -3.34 21.32 -11.50
N ARG A 251 -2.62 20.40 -10.83
CA ARG A 251 -1.37 20.71 -10.14
C ARG A 251 -0.17 20.39 -11.03
N THR A 252 0.89 21.16 -10.85
CA THR A 252 2.16 20.83 -11.48
C THR A 252 2.83 19.72 -10.69
N ILE A 253 2.80 18.49 -11.22
CA ILE A 253 3.41 17.33 -10.57
C ILE A 253 4.95 17.41 -10.57
N ASN A 254 5.55 16.86 -9.54
CA ASN A 254 6.97 16.57 -9.52
C ASN A 254 7.20 15.24 -10.25
N LYS A 255 8.00 15.28 -11.32
CA LYS A 255 8.24 14.10 -12.15
C LYS A 255 9.09 13.06 -11.44
N PHE A 256 9.95 13.46 -10.51
CA PHE A 256 10.80 12.57 -9.74
C PHE A 256 10.36 12.58 -8.28
N ILE A 257 9.94 11.43 -7.79
CA ILE A 257 9.52 11.21 -6.41
C ILE A 257 10.48 10.23 -5.76
N TYR A 258 10.93 10.57 -4.58
CA TYR A 258 11.64 9.66 -3.70
C TYR A 258 10.74 9.29 -2.53
N GLN A 259 10.64 7.98 -2.27
CA GLN A 259 9.99 7.43 -1.09
C GLN A 259 10.98 6.55 -0.35
N SER A 260 11.07 6.67 0.96
CA SER A 260 11.79 5.70 1.79
C SER A 260 10.81 4.92 2.64
N SER A 261 11.01 3.62 2.71
CA SER A 261 10.26 2.74 3.61
C SER A 261 11.25 1.98 4.48
N VAL A 262 11.03 2.01 5.79
CA VAL A 262 11.82 1.24 6.76
C VAL A 262 10.85 0.44 7.60
N GLY A 263 11.15 -0.84 7.79
CA GLY A 263 10.25 -1.73 8.52
C GLY A 263 10.96 -2.77 9.35
N ILE A 264 10.21 -3.24 10.34
CA ILE A 264 10.55 -4.39 11.16
C ILE A 264 9.40 -5.40 11.05
N SER A 265 9.74 -6.66 10.85
CA SER A 265 8.76 -7.74 10.73
C SER A 265 9.10 -8.85 11.70
N LEU A 266 8.13 -9.27 12.49
CA LEU A 266 8.21 -10.40 13.40
C LEU A 266 7.29 -11.51 12.91
N GLN A 267 7.86 -12.67 12.64
CA GLN A 267 7.10 -13.87 12.34
C GLN A 267 7.11 -14.80 13.55
N ILE A 268 5.93 -15.27 13.95
CA ILE A 268 5.73 -16.27 15.00
C ILE A 268 4.84 -17.37 14.42
N LYS A 269 5.39 -18.56 14.22
CA LYS A 269 4.68 -19.67 13.54
C LYS A 269 4.11 -19.23 12.18
N ASN A 270 2.80 -19.23 12.06
CA ASN A 270 2.06 -18.91 10.83
C ASN A 270 1.66 -17.42 10.74
N LEU A 271 1.92 -16.62 11.77
CA LEU A 271 1.57 -15.21 11.82
C LEU A 271 2.82 -14.36 11.61
N SER A 272 2.74 -13.38 10.73
CA SER A 272 3.73 -12.31 10.57
C SER A 272 3.07 -10.96 10.84
N ILE A 273 3.75 -10.12 11.62
CA ILE A 273 3.35 -8.74 11.90
C ILE A 273 4.49 -7.84 11.49
N SER A 274 4.18 -6.78 10.76
CA SER A 274 5.15 -5.78 10.32
C SER A 274 4.70 -4.39 10.73
N LEU A 275 5.67 -3.59 11.20
CA LEU A 275 5.52 -2.16 11.46
C LEU A 275 6.45 -1.42 10.49
N ILE A 276 5.89 -0.45 9.77
CA ILE A 276 6.60 0.20 8.68
C ILE A 276 6.40 1.70 8.75
N GLN A 277 7.46 2.44 8.52
CA GLN A 277 7.45 3.88 8.34
C GLN A 277 7.74 4.22 6.89
N HIS A 278 6.89 5.07 6.30
CA HIS A 278 7.05 5.63 4.97
C HIS A 278 7.31 7.13 5.05
N ASN A 279 8.20 7.62 4.19
CA ASN A 279 8.45 9.06 4.01
C ASN A 279 8.52 9.36 2.52
N ASN A 280 7.76 10.36 2.07
CA ASN A 280 7.66 10.76 0.67
C ASN A 280 8.15 12.18 0.49
N THR A 281 8.87 12.44 -0.60
CA THR A 281 9.08 13.80 -1.09
C THR A 281 7.78 14.37 -1.67
N PRO A 282 7.69 15.69 -1.82
CA PRO A 282 6.49 16.33 -2.38
C PRO A 282 6.09 15.78 -3.75
N GLU A 283 4.80 15.46 -3.93
CA GLU A 283 4.28 14.92 -5.19
C GLU A 283 3.98 16.02 -6.21
N PHE A 284 3.80 17.27 -5.77
CA PHE A 284 3.56 18.44 -6.63
C PHE A 284 4.25 19.68 -6.04
N LYS A 285 4.38 20.74 -6.84
CA LYS A 285 5.24 21.88 -6.50
C LYS A 285 4.90 22.58 -5.19
N THR A 286 3.62 22.69 -4.84
CA THR A 286 3.16 23.36 -3.61
C THR A 286 3.04 22.41 -2.41
N ALA A 287 3.27 21.10 -2.60
CA ALA A 287 3.20 20.13 -1.54
C ALA A 287 4.41 20.20 -0.59
N THR A 288 4.22 19.70 0.62
CA THR A 288 5.30 19.46 1.60
C THR A 288 5.63 17.96 1.66
N PRO A 289 6.80 17.59 2.18
CA PRO A 289 7.10 16.18 2.47
C PRO A 289 6.03 15.58 3.39
N HIS A 290 5.78 14.30 3.19
CA HIS A 290 4.72 13.59 3.90
C HIS A 290 5.23 12.24 4.42
N ALA A 291 4.75 11.83 5.58
CA ALA A 291 5.12 10.58 6.20
C ALA A 291 3.90 9.90 6.80
N PHE A 292 3.85 8.57 6.71
CA PHE A 292 2.79 7.75 7.29
C PHE A 292 3.34 6.42 7.78
N GLY A 293 2.64 5.80 8.72
CA GLY A 293 2.96 4.47 9.21
C GLY A 293 2.06 3.40 8.60
N GLU A 294 2.52 2.15 8.68
CA GLU A 294 1.77 0.99 8.24
C GLU A 294 1.89 -0.15 9.26
N ILE A 295 0.78 -0.80 9.53
CA ILE A 295 0.73 -2.07 10.25
C ILE A 295 0.22 -3.12 9.28
N ALA A 296 0.99 -4.18 9.10
CA ALA A 296 0.61 -5.30 8.27
C ALA A 296 0.58 -6.59 9.07
N MET A 297 -0.44 -7.39 8.85
CA MET A 297 -0.60 -8.72 9.45
C MET A 297 -0.83 -9.74 8.34
N GLN A 298 -0.17 -10.86 8.44
CA GLN A 298 -0.27 -11.93 7.46
C GLN A 298 -0.33 -13.29 8.16
N LEU A 299 -1.26 -14.13 7.75
CA LEU A 299 -1.47 -15.46 8.28
C LEU A 299 -1.26 -16.50 7.16
N ASN A 300 -0.41 -17.48 7.42
CA ASN A 300 -0.23 -18.65 6.56
C ASN A 300 -1.30 -19.69 6.91
N LEU A 301 -1.97 -20.23 5.88
CA LEU A 301 -3.09 -21.18 6.02
C LEU A 301 -2.62 -22.63 6.01
#